data_12ce887c9af65a9b6d6d9899dba4eff3
#
_entry.id   12ce887c9af65a9b6d6d9899dba4eff3
#
_cell.length_a   1.000
_cell.length_b   1.000
_cell.length_c   1.000
_cell.angle_alpha   90.00
_cell.angle_beta   90.00
_cell.angle_gamma   90.00
#
_symmetry.space_group_name_H-M   'P 1'
#
loop_
_entity.id
_entity.type
_entity.pdbx_description
1 polymer ?
#
loop_
_entity_poly.entity_id
_entity_poly.type
_entity_poly.pdbx_seq_one_letter_code
_entity_poly.pdbx_strand_id
1 'polypeptide(L)'
;MEIRSLHADEREAALALIWETFLRFEAPDYVPEGVRAFWAFIDAPEQIDALEFFGAFQEGELLGVLATSERRKHICCFFVAAAHQRRGIGRKLWEYLLSNSKNDLFTVHSSPYAVPVYHKLGFVDTDAERVEDGIRY
;
A
#
# COMPACT_ATOMS: atom_id res chain seq x y z
N MET A 1 -4.60 -17.78 7.63
CA MET A 1 -4.13 -16.74 6.70
C MET A 1 -2.61 -16.65 6.76
N GLU A 2 -1.98 -16.60 5.60
CA GLU A 2 -0.52 -16.54 5.50
C GLU A 2 -0.08 -15.14 5.10
N ILE A 3 0.92 -14.60 5.80
CA ILE A 3 1.57 -13.33 5.43
C ILE A 3 3.00 -13.66 5.04
N ARG A 4 3.42 -13.24 3.86
CA ARG A 4 4.78 -13.51 3.37
C ARG A 4 5.19 -12.53 2.27
N SER A 5 6.49 -12.52 1.95
CA SER A 5 6.99 -11.81 0.78
C SER A 5 6.41 -12.41 -0.49
N LEU A 6 6.16 -11.59 -1.48
CA LEU A 6 5.68 -12.08 -2.78
C LEU A 6 6.83 -12.59 -3.63
N HIS A 7 6.55 -13.64 -4.40
CA HIS A 7 7.44 -14.08 -5.46
C HIS A 7 7.28 -13.17 -6.68
N ALA A 8 8.27 -13.15 -7.58
CA ALA A 8 8.21 -12.28 -8.75
C ALA A 8 7.00 -12.54 -9.63
N ASP A 9 6.57 -13.81 -9.74
CA ASP A 9 5.41 -14.18 -10.56
C ASP A 9 4.07 -13.82 -9.92
N GLU A 10 4.08 -13.36 -8.66
CA GLU A 10 2.87 -12.91 -7.96
C GLU A 10 2.67 -11.40 -8.04
N ARG A 11 3.62 -10.66 -8.59
CA ARG A 11 3.53 -9.20 -8.67
C ARG A 11 2.38 -8.73 -9.54
N GLU A 12 2.07 -9.43 -10.61
CA GLU A 12 0.98 -9.05 -11.49
C GLU A 12 -0.36 -9.03 -10.75
N ALA A 13 -0.63 -10.07 -9.95
CA ALA A 13 -1.83 -10.13 -9.14
C ALA A 13 -1.86 -9.02 -8.08
N ALA A 14 -0.69 -8.72 -7.49
CA ALA A 14 -0.57 -7.64 -6.51
C ALA A 14 -0.87 -6.28 -7.13
N LEU A 15 -0.33 -5.99 -8.32
CA LEU A 15 -0.57 -4.73 -8.99
C LEU A 15 -2.03 -4.58 -9.42
N ALA A 16 -2.68 -5.68 -9.83
CA ALA A 16 -4.10 -5.67 -10.15
C ALA A 16 -4.94 -5.33 -8.91
N LEU A 17 -4.63 -5.93 -7.78
CA LEU A 17 -5.33 -5.64 -6.52
C LEU A 17 -5.14 -4.18 -6.12
N ILE A 18 -3.91 -3.67 -6.22
CA ILE A 18 -3.59 -2.28 -5.90
C ILE A 18 -4.40 -1.34 -6.77
N TRP A 19 -4.41 -1.56 -8.09
CA TRP A 19 -5.11 -0.69 -9.03
C TRP A 19 -6.62 -0.68 -8.82
N GLU A 20 -7.23 -1.85 -8.67
CA GLU A 20 -8.68 -1.95 -8.43
C GLU A 20 -9.08 -1.25 -7.13
N THR A 21 -8.31 -1.46 -6.08
CA THR A 21 -8.61 -0.87 -4.78
C THR A 21 -8.41 0.64 -4.80
N PHE A 22 -7.34 1.09 -5.45
CA PHE A 22 -7.08 2.52 -5.63
C PHE A 22 -8.23 3.21 -6.36
N LEU A 23 -8.66 2.64 -7.48
CA LEU A 23 -9.77 3.22 -8.26
C LEU A 23 -11.05 3.35 -7.44
N ARG A 24 -11.32 2.37 -6.59
CA ARG A 24 -12.55 2.33 -5.82
C ARG A 24 -12.54 3.30 -4.64
N PHE A 25 -11.43 3.36 -3.91
CA PHE A 25 -11.40 4.05 -2.62
C PHE A 25 -10.60 5.35 -2.60
N GLU A 26 -9.61 5.50 -3.46
CA GLU A 26 -8.71 6.66 -3.42
C GLU A 26 -8.84 7.59 -4.62
N ALA A 27 -9.04 7.04 -5.80
CA ALA A 27 -9.18 7.85 -7.02
C ALA A 27 -10.27 8.93 -6.93
N PRO A 28 -11.40 8.71 -6.23
CA PRO A 28 -12.40 9.77 -6.10
C PRO A 28 -11.88 11.05 -5.44
N ASP A 29 -10.83 10.96 -4.65
CA ASP A 29 -10.20 12.12 -4.00
C ASP A 29 -9.09 12.76 -4.84
N TYR A 30 -8.82 12.22 -6.02
CA TYR A 30 -7.73 12.66 -6.88
C TYR A 30 -8.28 13.32 -8.15
N VAL A 31 -7.54 14.33 -8.66
CA VAL A 31 -7.81 14.84 -9.99
C VAL A 31 -7.33 13.83 -11.04
N PRO A 32 -7.81 13.91 -12.30
CA PRO A 32 -7.42 12.93 -13.34
C PRO A 32 -5.91 12.78 -13.52
N GLU A 33 -5.16 13.85 -13.36
CA GLU A 33 -3.69 13.81 -13.45
C GLU A 33 -3.08 12.93 -12.37
N GLY A 34 -3.66 12.96 -11.16
CA GLY A 34 -3.18 12.12 -10.06
C GLY A 34 -3.46 10.65 -10.30
N VAL A 35 -4.61 10.32 -10.87
CA VAL A 35 -4.95 8.95 -11.24
C VAL A 35 -3.96 8.43 -12.29
N ARG A 36 -3.65 9.26 -13.30
CA ARG A 36 -2.67 8.89 -14.34
C ARG A 36 -1.26 8.74 -13.76
N ALA A 37 -0.88 9.60 -12.81
CA ALA A 37 0.42 9.52 -12.16
C ALA A 37 0.57 8.23 -11.37
N PHE A 38 -0.48 7.81 -10.66
CA PHE A 38 -0.45 6.56 -9.92
C PHE A 38 -0.36 5.36 -10.86
N TRP A 39 -1.13 5.37 -11.95
CA TRP A 39 -1.02 4.32 -12.98
C TRP A 39 0.39 4.24 -13.54
N ALA A 40 0.98 5.40 -13.88
CA ALA A 40 2.34 5.44 -14.43
C ALA A 40 3.35 4.83 -13.45
N PHE A 41 3.14 5.06 -12.14
CA PHE A 41 4.01 4.49 -11.11
C PHE A 41 3.91 2.96 -11.09
N ILE A 42 2.71 2.40 -11.05
CA ILE A 42 2.55 0.94 -10.96
C ILE A 42 2.85 0.25 -12.29
N ASP A 43 2.86 0.99 -13.40
CA ASP A 43 3.16 0.45 -14.72
C ASP A 43 4.64 0.60 -15.10
N ALA A 44 5.47 1.11 -14.19
CA ALA A 44 6.90 1.33 -14.43
C ALA A 44 7.73 0.19 -13.82
N PRO A 45 8.26 -0.75 -14.64
CA PRO A 45 8.97 -1.92 -14.11
C PRO A 45 10.15 -1.56 -13.21
N GLU A 46 10.92 -0.54 -13.53
CA GLU A 46 12.08 -0.16 -12.74
C GLU A 46 11.68 0.39 -11.38
N GLN A 47 10.55 1.07 -11.25
CA GLN A 47 10.06 1.55 -9.97
C GLN A 47 9.51 0.40 -9.13
N ILE A 48 8.76 -0.49 -9.77
CA ILE A 48 8.16 -1.65 -9.09
C ILE A 48 9.23 -2.64 -8.61
N ASP A 49 10.26 -2.87 -9.43
CA ASP A 49 11.34 -3.80 -9.06
C ASP A 49 12.17 -3.28 -7.87
N ALA A 50 12.13 -1.98 -7.60
CA ALA A 50 12.84 -1.39 -6.46
C ALA A 50 12.08 -1.56 -5.14
N LEU A 51 10.84 -2.02 -5.17
CA LEU A 51 10.00 -2.20 -3.98
C LEU A 51 10.06 -3.64 -3.47
N GLU A 52 9.85 -3.78 -2.15
CA GLU A 52 9.58 -5.08 -1.55
C GLU A 52 8.08 -5.22 -1.34
N PHE A 53 7.53 -6.34 -1.80
CA PHE A 53 6.10 -6.62 -1.69
C PHE A 53 5.84 -7.72 -0.68
N PHE A 54 4.86 -7.49 0.19
CA PHE A 54 4.36 -8.47 1.14
C PHE A 54 2.88 -8.68 0.87
N GLY A 55 2.42 -9.90 0.98
CA GLY A 55 1.03 -10.24 0.71
C GLY A 55 0.39 -11.03 1.81
N ALA A 56 -0.93 -10.87 1.95
CA ALA A 56 -1.77 -11.68 2.83
C ALA A 56 -2.56 -12.64 1.96
N PHE A 57 -2.44 -13.94 2.24
CA PHE A 57 -3.07 -15.01 1.45
C PHE A 57 -3.99 -15.85 2.31
N GLN A 58 -5.10 -16.26 1.76
CA GLN A 58 -5.98 -17.23 2.35
C GLN A 58 -6.42 -18.21 1.27
N GLU A 59 -6.14 -19.49 1.49
CA GLU A 59 -6.45 -20.55 0.52
C GLU A 59 -5.91 -20.23 -0.88
N GLY A 60 -4.71 -19.65 -0.93
CA GLY A 60 -4.06 -19.29 -2.19
C GLY A 60 -4.53 -17.99 -2.81
N GLU A 61 -5.53 -17.33 -2.25
CA GLU A 61 -6.05 -16.06 -2.75
C GLU A 61 -5.34 -14.89 -2.08
N LEU A 62 -4.90 -13.93 -2.88
CA LEU A 62 -4.26 -12.70 -2.37
C LEU A 62 -5.34 -11.74 -1.89
N LEU A 63 -5.31 -11.40 -0.60
CA LEU A 63 -6.31 -10.55 0.04
C LEU A 63 -5.83 -9.12 0.31
N GLY A 64 -4.53 -8.93 0.42
CA GLY A 64 -3.97 -7.62 0.72
C GLY A 64 -2.51 -7.53 0.35
N VAL A 65 -2.02 -6.31 0.13
CA VAL A 65 -0.65 -6.03 -0.31
C VAL A 65 -0.09 -4.87 0.47
N LEU A 66 1.16 -5.01 0.90
CA LEU A 66 1.96 -3.95 1.50
C LEU A 66 3.27 -3.90 0.73
N ALA A 67 3.59 -2.75 0.14
CA ALA A 67 4.83 -2.55 -0.59
C ALA A 67 5.66 -1.45 0.05
N THR A 68 6.96 -1.67 0.19
CA THR A 68 7.86 -0.77 0.88
C THR A 68 9.09 -0.43 0.04
N SER A 69 9.71 0.69 0.38
CA SER A 69 11.01 1.12 -0.14
C SER A 69 11.91 1.51 1.03
N GLU A 70 13.13 1.97 0.72
CA GLU A 70 14.08 2.47 1.71
C GLU A 70 14.31 1.48 2.85
N ARG A 71 14.60 0.23 2.50
CA ARG A 71 14.88 -0.84 3.45
C ARG A 71 13.71 -1.06 4.41
N ARG A 72 12.49 -1.09 3.86
CA ARG A 72 11.24 -1.31 4.60
C ARG A 72 10.84 -0.15 5.51
N LYS A 73 11.44 1.01 5.33
CA LYS A 73 11.14 2.18 6.15
C LYS A 73 9.96 2.98 5.64
N HIS A 74 9.78 3.05 4.32
CA HIS A 74 8.71 3.83 3.70
C HIS A 74 7.66 2.93 3.08
N ILE A 75 6.39 3.16 3.44
CA ILE A 75 5.26 2.43 2.87
C ILE A 75 4.84 3.12 1.58
N CYS A 76 4.96 2.42 0.46
CA CYS A 76 4.60 2.94 -0.86
C CYS A 76 3.18 2.55 -1.27
N CYS A 77 2.76 1.32 -0.95
CA CYS A 77 1.43 0.82 -1.24
C CYS A 77 0.94 -0.01 -0.05
N PHE A 78 -0.33 0.15 0.29
CA PHE A 78 -0.93 -0.61 1.39
C PHE A 78 -2.42 -0.71 1.10
N PHE A 79 -2.83 -1.86 0.56
CA PHE A 79 -4.19 -2.06 0.09
C PHE A 79 -4.72 -3.41 0.51
N VAL A 80 -5.99 -3.44 0.94
CA VAL A 80 -6.72 -4.67 1.22
C VAL A 80 -7.89 -4.75 0.26
N ALA A 81 -8.10 -5.90 -0.36
CA ALA A 81 -9.18 -6.10 -1.32
C ALA A 81 -10.53 -5.70 -0.71
N ALA A 82 -11.38 -5.06 -1.52
CA ALA A 82 -12.64 -4.48 -1.05
C ALA A 82 -13.51 -5.48 -0.29
N ALA A 83 -13.59 -6.72 -0.77
CA ALA A 83 -14.41 -7.76 -0.16
C ALA A 83 -13.88 -8.25 1.18
N HIS A 84 -12.64 -7.91 1.52
CA HIS A 84 -11.96 -8.44 2.70
C HIS A 84 -11.54 -7.37 3.70
N GLN A 85 -12.01 -6.13 3.53
CA GLN A 85 -11.70 -5.04 4.46
C GLN A 85 -12.39 -5.24 5.80
N ARG A 86 -11.86 -4.59 6.84
CA ARG A 86 -12.38 -4.62 8.21
C ARG A 86 -12.31 -6.01 8.85
N ARG A 87 -11.40 -6.87 8.40
CA ARG A 87 -11.17 -8.20 8.97
C ARG A 87 -9.81 -8.35 9.63
N GLY A 88 -9.11 -7.22 9.85
CA GLY A 88 -7.80 -7.23 10.50
C GLY A 88 -6.64 -7.60 9.58
N ILE A 89 -6.85 -7.70 8.27
CA ILE A 89 -5.81 -8.08 7.32
C ILE A 89 -4.73 -7.01 7.24
N GLY A 90 -5.12 -5.74 7.17
CA GLY A 90 -4.18 -4.63 7.15
C GLY A 90 -3.30 -4.58 8.39
N ARG A 91 -3.91 -4.80 9.56
CA ARG A 91 -3.15 -4.85 10.81
C ARG A 91 -2.14 -6.00 10.81
N LYS A 92 -2.52 -7.16 10.30
CA LYS A 92 -1.61 -8.31 10.23
C LYS A 92 -0.43 -8.05 9.29
N LEU A 93 -0.67 -7.39 8.16
CA LEU A 93 0.41 -6.98 7.26
C LEU A 93 1.35 -6.00 7.96
N TRP A 94 0.80 -5.01 8.66
CA TRP A 94 1.58 -4.03 9.40
C TRP A 94 2.42 -4.70 10.49
N GLU A 95 1.81 -5.61 11.26
CA GLU A 95 2.52 -6.33 12.31
C GLU A 95 3.64 -7.20 11.74
N TYR A 96 3.42 -7.79 10.58
CA TYR A 96 4.46 -8.55 9.89
C TYR A 96 5.64 -7.66 9.51
N LEU A 97 5.36 -6.47 8.97
CA LEU A 97 6.41 -5.52 8.64
C LEU A 97 7.20 -5.11 9.88
N LEU A 98 6.52 -4.81 10.98
CA LEU A 98 7.18 -4.46 12.23
C LEU A 98 8.09 -5.59 12.72
N SER A 99 7.62 -6.83 12.66
CA SER A 99 8.37 -7.99 13.16
C SER A 99 9.56 -8.33 12.27
N ASN A 100 9.52 -7.94 10.99
CA ASN A 100 10.55 -8.29 10.02
C ASN A 100 11.39 -7.09 9.58
N SER A 101 11.35 -6.01 10.36
CA SER A 101 12.12 -4.80 10.11
C SER A 101 12.82 -4.37 11.38
N LYS A 102 14.00 -3.77 11.22
CA LYS A 102 14.79 -3.23 12.34
C LYS A 102 14.66 -1.70 12.43
N ASN A 103 13.76 -1.12 11.67
CA ASN A 103 13.56 0.33 11.65
C ASN A 103 12.82 0.79 12.90
N ASP A 104 13.22 1.93 13.44
CA ASP A 104 12.54 2.56 14.57
C ASP A 104 11.47 3.55 14.11
N LEU A 105 11.53 3.96 12.84
CA LEU A 105 10.64 4.95 12.28
C LEU A 105 10.16 4.51 10.90
N PHE A 106 8.85 4.59 10.69
CA PHE A 106 8.23 4.30 9.41
C PHE A 106 7.53 5.55 8.90
N THR A 107 7.57 5.75 7.58
CA THR A 107 6.90 6.88 6.93
C THR A 107 5.92 6.41 5.88
N VAL A 108 4.92 7.24 5.59
CA VAL A 108 3.94 6.99 4.54
C VAL A 108 3.40 8.32 4.03
N HIS A 109 3.16 8.39 2.72
CA HIS A 109 2.39 9.48 2.12
C HIS A 109 0.96 8.95 1.95
N SER A 110 0.11 9.24 2.93
CA SER A 110 -1.24 8.68 2.95
C SER A 110 -2.21 9.50 2.10
N SER A 111 -3.07 8.81 1.33
CA SER A 111 -4.23 9.48 0.75
C SER A 111 -5.17 9.94 1.87
N PRO A 112 -6.02 10.94 1.64
CA PRO A 112 -7.00 11.36 2.66
C PRO A 112 -7.89 10.22 3.13
N TYR A 113 -8.26 9.31 2.24
CA TYR A 113 -9.08 8.15 2.57
C TYR A 113 -8.39 7.25 3.62
N ALA A 114 -7.09 7.06 3.53
CA ALA A 114 -6.34 6.12 4.37
C ALA A 114 -5.84 6.72 5.69
N VAL A 115 -5.90 8.04 5.87
CA VAL A 115 -5.40 8.69 7.10
C VAL A 115 -5.96 8.05 8.37
N PRO A 116 -7.29 7.80 8.52
CA PRO A 116 -7.80 7.18 9.74
C PRO A 116 -7.23 5.78 9.99
N VAL A 117 -6.95 5.04 8.92
CA VAL A 117 -6.36 3.69 9.04
C VAL A 117 -4.96 3.80 9.64
N TYR A 118 -4.13 4.71 9.12
CA TYR A 118 -2.78 4.89 9.63
C TYR A 118 -2.78 5.40 11.06
N HIS A 119 -3.70 6.29 11.43
CA HIS A 119 -3.81 6.73 12.82
C HIS A 119 -4.11 5.57 13.77
N LYS A 120 -4.95 4.63 13.36
CA LYS A 120 -5.25 3.43 14.16
C LYS A 120 -4.05 2.53 14.33
N LEU A 121 -3.11 2.56 13.39
CA LEU A 121 -1.87 1.79 13.47
C LEU A 121 -0.78 2.50 14.27
N GLY A 122 -1.02 3.72 14.73
CA GLY A 122 -0.08 4.47 15.54
C GLY A 122 0.71 5.55 14.80
N PHE A 123 0.42 5.79 13.52
CA PHE A 123 1.06 6.87 12.78
C PHE A 123 0.54 8.23 13.23
N VAL A 124 1.39 9.23 13.19
CA VAL A 124 1.03 10.61 13.51
C VAL A 124 1.33 11.50 12.30
N ASP A 125 0.57 12.58 12.17
CA ASP A 125 0.76 13.52 11.08
C ASP A 125 2.04 14.34 11.30
N THR A 126 2.85 14.48 10.26
CA THR A 126 4.05 15.29 10.30
C THR A 126 3.95 16.52 9.41
N ASP A 127 3.07 16.46 8.39
CA ASP A 127 2.85 17.53 7.41
C ASP A 127 1.37 17.68 7.11
N ALA A 128 0.99 18.89 6.65
CA ALA A 128 -0.36 19.14 6.16
C ALA A 128 -0.58 18.37 4.85
N GLU A 129 -1.85 18.21 4.47
CA GLU A 129 -2.19 17.61 3.20
C GLU A 129 -1.53 18.37 2.05
N ARG A 130 -0.99 17.62 1.09
CA ARG A 130 -0.35 18.17 -0.10
C ARG A 130 -0.95 17.60 -1.36
N VAL A 131 -0.81 18.36 -2.45
CA VAL A 131 -1.14 17.88 -3.79
C VAL A 131 0.11 17.99 -4.63
N GLU A 132 0.58 16.86 -5.17
CA GLU A 132 1.78 16.81 -5.99
C GLU A 132 1.51 15.87 -7.15
N ASP A 133 1.67 16.36 -8.37
CA ASP A 133 1.30 15.63 -9.59
C ASP A 133 -0.16 15.15 -9.58
N GLY A 134 -1.05 15.92 -8.93
CA GLY A 134 -2.46 15.58 -8.80
C GLY A 134 -2.76 14.53 -7.73
N ILE A 135 -1.77 14.09 -6.96
CA ILE A 135 -1.93 13.12 -5.88
C ILE A 135 -1.97 13.86 -4.55
N ARG A 136 -3.01 13.59 -3.77
CA ARG A 136 -3.20 14.18 -2.44
C ARG A 136 -2.62 13.24 -1.38
N TYR A 137 -1.86 13.79 -0.45
CA TYR A 137 -1.28 13.02 0.64
C TYR A 137 -0.98 13.86 1.88
#